data_04ce66f24ab3976bd92c269d1b53dd0e
#
_entry.id   04ce66f24ab3976bd92c269d1b53dd0e
#
_cell.length_a   1.000
_cell.length_b   1.000
_cell.length_c   1.000
_cell.angle_alpha   90.00
_cell.angle_beta   90.00
_cell.angle_gamma   90.00
#
_symmetry.space_group_name_H-M   'P 1'
#
loop_
_entity.id
_entity.type
_entity.pdbx_description
1 polymer ?
#
loop_
_entity_poly.entity_id
_entity_poly.type
_entity_poly.pdbx_seq_one_letter_code
_entity_poly.pdbx_strand_id
1 'polypeptide(L)'
;MNRTQQHITIGPADVRVFEDGAALAAGAAAMITSFIRQEVTKAREADGRLVSVAMAGGSTPVATYGRLATMDIPWSGVCAWVGDERYVPPDHEDSNGAMIGRSLLDSAGARFLRVPWAADRPAHEAAALYEADLLASMGGDARGPRPDLILAGMGGDGHTLSLFPGSEALDITDRWYAATEVAAGQPWRLTATYPLAHRATAVYVLVSGESKAPALAEVLRPTGDQPLPARRLMEGAAPVSWLVDRAAAAGLDLP
;
A
#
# COMPACT_ATOMS: atom_id res chain seq x y z
N MET A 1 -31.26 0.33 2.84
CA MET A 1 -30.03 1.06 3.21
C MET A 1 -29.05 0.02 3.73
N ASN A 2 -27.98 -0.22 3.01
CA ASN A 2 -26.98 -1.23 3.38
C ASN A 2 -26.16 -0.73 4.58
N ARG A 3 -26.40 -1.26 5.78
CA ARG A 3 -25.72 -0.89 7.04
C ARG A 3 -24.27 -1.43 7.14
N THR A 4 -23.64 -1.77 6.04
CA THR A 4 -22.34 -2.45 6.02
C THR A 4 -21.12 -1.52 5.97
N GLN A 5 -21.33 -0.22 5.83
CA GLN A 5 -20.25 0.77 5.79
C GLN A 5 -20.67 2.06 6.48
N GLN A 6 -19.84 2.53 7.40
CA GLN A 6 -19.95 3.88 7.99
C GLN A 6 -18.79 4.73 7.46
N HIS A 7 -19.07 5.95 7.01
CA HIS A 7 -18.07 6.91 6.54
C HIS A 7 -17.96 8.05 7.54
N ILE A 8 -16.75 8.29 8.03
CA ILE A 8 -16.47 9.33 9.01
C ILE A 8 -15.18 10.08 8.63
N THR A 9 -15.06 11.31 9.10
CA THR A 9 -13.85 12.11 8.97
C THR A 9 -13.25 12.35 10.35
N ILE A 10 -11.97 12.06 10.54
CA ILE A 10 -11.22 12.28 11.77
C ILE A 10 -10.02 13.17 11.45
N GLY A 11 -10.09 14.46 11.75
CA GLY A 11 -9.09 15.41 11.29
C GLY A 11 -8.92 15.37 9.78
N PRO A 12 -7.72 15.10 9.23
CA PRO A 12 -7.49 14.97 7.80
C PRO A 12 -7.86 13.59 7.24
N ALA A 13 -8.23 12.61 8.08
CA ALA A 13 -8.44 11.23 7.67
C ALA A 13 -9.86 10.99 7.14
N ASP A 14 -9.96 10.43 5.93
CA ASP A 14 -11.17 9.80 5.38
C ASP A 14 -11.21 8.34 5.87
N VAL A 15 -12.17 7.99 6.74
CA VAL A 15 -12.25 6.68 7.38
C VAL A 15 -13.56 5.98 6.99
N ARG A 16 -13.43 4.76 6.46
CA ARG A 16 -14.56 3.91 6.10
C ARG A 16 -14.55 2.66 6.96
N VAL A 17 -15.55 2.54 7.82
CA VAL A 17 -15.68 1.45 8.78
C VAL A 17 -16.64 0.40 8.23
N PHE A 18 -16.14 -0.81 8.09
CA PHE A 18 -16.87 -2.00 7.63
C PHE A 18 -17.22 -2.89 8.81
N GLU A 19 -18.26 -3.74 8.67
CA GLU A 19 -18.76 -4.58 9.76
C GLU A 19 -17.68 -5.56 10.27
N ASP A 20 -16.96 -6.19 9.35
CA ASP A 20 -15.90 -7.17 9.62
C ASP A 20 -14.85 -7.21 8.50
N GLY A 21 -13.84 -8.05 8.64
CA GLY A 21 -12.78 -8.19 7.64
C GLY A 21 -13.27 -8.69 6.28
N ALA A 22 -14.36 -9.45 6.22
CA ALA A 22 -14.92 -9.91 4.94
C ALA A 22 -15.66 -8.77 4.22
N ALA A 23 -16.40 -7.95 4.95
CA ALA A 23 -17.04 -6.74 4.44
C ALA A 23 -15.99 -5.69 4.01
N LEU A 24 -14.90 -5.54 4.78
CA LEU A 24 -13.76 -4.70 4.42
C LEU A 24 -13.14 -5.16 3.11
N ALA A 25 -12.82 -6.46 2.98
CA ALA A 25 -12.22 -7.01 1.76
C ALA A 25 -13.11 -6.78 0.53
N ALA A 26 -14.41 -6.96 0.65
CA ALA A 26 -15.38 -6.72 -0.42
C ALA A 26 -15.48 -5.22 -0.77
N GLY A 27 -15.57 -4.35 0.22
CA GLY A 27 -15.65 -2.90 0.03
C GLY A 27 -14.36 -2.32 -0.57
N ALA A 28 -13.20 -2.76 -0.05
CA ALA A 28 -11.91 -2.37 -0.60
C ALA A 28 -11.76 -2.81 -2.06
N ALA A 29 -12.12 -4.05 -2.39
CA ALA A 29 -12.08 -4.55 -3.76
C ALA A 29 -12.98 -3.74 -4.71
N ALA A 30 -14.18 -3.36 -4.27
CA ALA A 30 -15.08 -2.51 -5.06
C ALA A 30 -14.47 -1.12 -5.31
N MET A 31 -13.88 -0.50 -4.29
CA MET A 31 -13.22 0.80 -4.41
C MET A 31 -12.01 0.74 -5.34
N ILE A 32 -11.14 -0.26 -5.17
CA ILE A 32 -9.97 -0.47 -6.02
C ILE A 32 -10.39 -0.70 -7.48
N THR A 33 -11.40 -1.53 -7.71
CA THR A 33 -11.94 -1.78 -9.06
C THR A 33 -12.45 -0.49 -9.73
N SER A 34 -13.24 0.30 -8.99
CA SER A 34 -13.76 1.58 -9.48
C SER A 34 -12.63 2.55 -9.83
N PHE A 35 -11.63 2.66 -8.94
CA PHE A 35 -10.46 3.51 -9.16
C PHE A 35 -9.68 3.09 -10.40
N ILE A 36 -9.30 1.79 -10.49
CA ILE A 36 -8.51 1.29 -11.64
C ILE A 36 -9.26 1.51 -12.95
N ARG A 37 -10.57 1.21 -13.02
CA ARG A 37 -11.37 1.43 -14.23
C ARG A 37 -11.36 2.89 -14.65
N GLN A 38 -11.54 3.80 -13.70
CA GLN A 38 -11.54 5.24 -13.98
C GLN A 38 -10.18 5.71 -14.48
N GLU A 39 -9.09 5.33 -13.82
CA GLU A 39 -7.75 5.77 -14.20
C GLU A 39 -7.26 5.12 -15.51
N VAL A 40 -7.59 3.86 -15.77
CA VAL A 40 -7.28 3.21 -17.05
C VAL A 40 -8.04 3.89 -18.20
N THR A 41 -9.30 4.29 -18.00
CA THR A 41 -10.04 5.04 -19.00
C THR A 41 -9.39 6.39 -19.27
N LYS A 42 -9.07 7.17 -18.24
CA LYS A 42 -8.37 8.45 -18.37
C LYS A 42 -7.00 8.31 -19.08
N ALA A 43 -6.21 7.31 -18.68
CA ALA A 43 -4.90 7.08 -19.28
C ALA A 43 -5.01 6.72 -20.77
N ARG A 44 -5.98 5.89 -21.16
CA ARG A 44 -6.23 5.55 -22.58
C ARG A 44 -6.62 6.75 -23.42
N GLU A 45 -7.38 7.69 -22.86
CA GLU A 45 -7.79 8.92 -23.53
C GLU A 45 -6.67 9.96 -23.62
N ALA A 46 -5.68 9.92 -22.69
CA ALA A 46 -4.61 10.91 -22.61
C ALA A 46 -3.37 10.47 -23.41
N ASP A 47 -2.63 9.51 -22.92
CA ASP A 47 -1.30 9.13 -23.43
C ASP A 47 -1.09 7.61 -23.57
N GLY A 48 -2.06 6.81 -23.18
CA GLY A 48 -2.02 5.34 -23.25
C GLY A 48 -1.07 4.68 -22.26
N ARG A 49 -0.59 5.42 -21.24
CA ARG A 49 0.27 4.85 -20.19
C ARG A 49 -0.43 3.79 -19.36
N LEU A 50 0.32 2.93 -18.72
CA LEU A 50 -0.24 2.01 -17.73
C LEU A 50 -0.52 2.73 -16.41
N VAL A 51 -1.60 2.34 -15.74
CA VAL A 51 -1.96 2.81 -14.39
C VAL A 51 -1.06 2.11 -13.37
N SER A 52 -0.34 2.89 -12.59
CA SER A 52 0.66 2.41 -11.64
C SER A 52 0.00 2.10 -10.28
N VAL A 53 0.06 0.83 -9.84
CA VAL A 53 -0.58 0.37 -8.60
C VAL A 53 0.42 -0.35 -7.69
N ALA A 54 0.71 0.24 -6.54
CA ALA A 54 1.46 -0.42 -5.48
C ALA A 54 0.57 -1.44 -4.76
N MET A 55 1.06 -2.67 -4.65
CA MET A 55 0.38 -3.77 -3.97
C MET A 55 1.01 -3.99 -2.59
N ALA A 56 0.19 -4.25 -1.59
CA ALA A 56 0.62 -4.51 -0.21
C ALA A 56 0.71 -5.99 0.12
N GLY A 57 1.61 -6.35 1.03
CA GLY A 57 1.64 -7.65 1.68
C GLY A 57 0.66 -7.77 2.84
N GLY A 58 0.49 -9.00 3.36
CA GLY A 58 -0.28 -9.27 4.57
C GLY A 58 -1.67 -9.88 4.34
N SER A 59 -2.28 -10.36 5.42
CA SER A 59 -3.54 -11.13 5.36
C SER A 59 -4.75 -10.31 4.92
N THR A 60 -4.85 -9.05 5.33
CA THR A 60 -5.96 -8.16 4.93
C THR A 60 -5.96 -7.87 3.42
N PRO A 61 -4.81 -7.48 2.80
CA PRO A 61 -4.70 -7.38 1.35
C PRO A 61 -4.99 -8.70 0.62
N VAL A 62 -4.50 -9.85 1.10
CA VAL A 62 -4.78 -11.16 0.48
C VAL A 62 -6.27 -11.44 0.37
N ALA A 63 -7.04 -11.19 1.44
CA ALA A 63 -8.49 -11.34 1.41
C ALA A 63 -9.14 -10.42 0.35
N THR A 64 -8.62 -9.19 0.20
CA THR A 64 -9.06 -8.24 -0.83
C THR A 64 -8.69 -8.74 -2.24
N TYR A 65 -7.49 -9.29 -2.42
CA TYR A 65 -7.04 -9.84 -3.71
C TYR A 65 -7.92 -11.01 -4.18
N GLY A 66 -8.32 -11.89 -3.26
CA GLY A 66 -9.28 -12.95 -3.57
C GLY A 66 -10.63 -12.43 -4.10
N ARG A 67 -11.06 -11.23 -3.67
CA ARG A 67 -12.24 -10.56 -4.24
C ARG A 67 -11.95 -9.94 -5.60
N LEU A 68 -10.81 -9.24 -5.75
CA LEU A 68 -10.41 -8.63 -7.02
C LEU A 68 -10.25 -9.67 -8.14
N ALA A 69 -9.80 -10.88 -7.83
CA ALA A 69 -9.64 -11.96 -8.79
C ALA A 69 -10.97 -12.38 -9.48
N THR A 70 -12.10 -12.07 -8.86
CA THR A 70 -13.45 -12.37 -9.41
C THR A 70 -14.12 -11.16 -10.06
N MET A 71 -13.46 -10.00 -10.09
CA MET A 71 -14.01 -8.75 -10.62
C MET A 71 -13.48 -8.49 -12.03
N ASP A 72 -14.34 -7.87 -12.84
CA ASP A 72 -13.95 -7.43 -14.19
C ASP A 72 -13.11 -6.14 -14.08
N ILE A 73 -11.79 -6.27 -14.12
CA ILE A 73 -10.81 -5.19 -14.02
C ILE A 73 -9.97 -5.17 -15.31
N PRO A 74 -9.72 -4.01 -15.93
CA PRO A 74 -8.90 -3.91 -17.14
C PRO A 74 -7.40 -4.03 -16.82
N TRP A 75 -6.98 -5.19 -16.32
CA TRP A 75 -5.62 -5.45 -15.86
C TRP A 75 -4.53 -5.22 -16.91
N SER A 76 -4.87 -5.39 -18.20
CA SER A 76 -3.92 -5.07 -19.30
C SER A 76 -3.52 -3.59 -19.35
N GLY A 77 -4.28 -2.71 -18.71
CA GLY A 77 -3.98 -1.29 -18.54
C GLY A 77 -3.23 -0.96 -17.23
N VAL A 78 -2.80 -1.97 -16.47
CA VAL A 78 -2.19 -1.79 -15.15
C VAL A 78 -0.73 -2.24 -15.13
N CYS A 79 0.13 -1.43 -14.53
CA CYS A 79 1.46 -1.78 -14.06
C CYS A 79 1.42 -1.90 -12.52
N ALA A 80 1.32 -3.13 -12.02
CA ALA A 80 1.36 -3.42 -10.60
C ALA A 80 2.81 -3.57 -10.13
N TRP A 81 3.08 -3.19 -8.89
CA TRP A 81 4.39 -3.28 -8.28
C TRP A 81 4.27 -3.50 -6.76
N VAL A 82 5.35 -3.91 -6.10
CA VAL A 82 5.36 -4.24 -4.68
C VAL A 82 5.67 -2.98 -3.86
N GLY A 83 4.73 -2.53 -3.04
CA GLY A 83 4.89 -1.32 -2.20
C GLY A 83 5.98 -1.45 -1.17
N ASP A 84 6.10 -2.64 -0.57
CA ASP A 84 7.23 -3.05 0.27
C ASP A 84 7.49 -4.55 0.13
N GLU A 85 8.74 -4.95 0.30
CA GLU A 85 9.15 -6.35 0.13
C GLU A 85 10.15 -6.77 1.22
N ARG A 86 10.11 -8.07 1.56
CA ARG A 86 11.18 -8.72 2.31
C ARG A 86 12.21 -9.18 1.31
N TYR A 87 13.48 -8.77 1.50
CA TYR A 87 14.55 -9.11 0.59
C TYR A 87 14.99 -10.56 0.78
N VAL A 88 14.21 -11.47 0.24
CA VAL A 88 14.35 -12.93 0.27
C VAL A 88 14.22 -13.49 -1.15
N PRO A 89 14.57 -14.77 -1.39
CA PRO A 89 14.32 -15.41 -2.67
C PRO A 89 12.87 -15.21 -3.17
N PRO A 90 12.65 -15.05 -4.47
CA PRO A 90 11.34 -14.67 -5.02
C PRO A 90 10.24 -15.71 -4.82
N ASP A 91 10.58 -16.95 -4.45
CA ASP A 91 9.65 -18.05 -4.11
C ASP A 91 9.53 -18.28 -2.59
N HIS A 92 10.27 -17.52 -1.77
CA HIS A 92 10.24 -17.64 -0.31
C HIS A 92 8.82 -17.32 0.23
N GLU A 93 8.43 -17.99 1.31
CA GLU A 93 7.12 -17.81 1.94
C GLU A 93 6.86 -16.37 2.42
N ASP A 94 7.91 -15.67 2.84
CA ASP A 94 7.85 -14.28 3.29
C ASP A 94 7.82 -13.28 2.13
N SER A 95 8.01 -13.68 0.86
CA SER A 95 7.97 -12.74 -0.26
C SER A 95 6.56 -12.20 -0.49
N ASN A 96 6.41 -10.88 -0.37
CA ASN A 96 5.18 -10.19 -0.75
C ASN A 96 4.91 -10.35 -2.24
N GLY A 97 5.93 -10.24 -3.09
CA GLY A 97 5.80 -10.42 -4.52
C GLY A 97 5.31 -11.82 -4.91
N ALA A 98 5.80 -12.88 -4.23
CA ALA A 98 5.30 -14.23 -4.44
C ALA A 98 3.84 -14.37 -3.99
N MET A 99 3.49 -13.82 -2.85
CA MET A 99 2.13 -13.87 -2.31
C MET A 99 1.15 -13.12 -3.22
N ILE A 100 1.47 -11.89 -3.66
CA ILE A 100 0.66 -11.08 -4.56
C ILE A 100 0.48 -11.79 -5.91
N GLY A 101 1.55 -12.36 -6.47
CA GLY A 101 1.48 -13.13 -7.70
C GLY A 101 0.48 -14.26 -7.59
N ARG A 102 0.68 -15.17 -6.62
CA ARG A 102 -0.19 -16.34 -6.42
C ARG A 102 -1.65 -15.98 -6.12
N SER A 103 -1.88 -14.90 -5.36
CA SER A 103 -3.25 -14.52 -4.94
C SER A 103 -4.03 -13.76 -6.02
N LEU A 104 -3.34 -13.13 -7.00
CA LEU A 104 -4.01 -12.26 -7.98
C LEU A 104 -3.28 -12.15 -9.33
N LEU A 105 -2.04 -11.69 -9.34
CA LEU A 105 -1.47 -11.11 -10.55
C LEU A 105 -0.93 -12.12 -11.57
N ASP A 106 -0.57 -13.35 -11.16
CA ASP A 106 -0.08 -14.39 -12.08
C ASP A 106 -1.14 -14.80 -13.11
N SER A 107 -2.44 -14.56 -12.82
CA SER A 107 -3.55 -14.84 -13.73
C SER A 107 -4.29 -13.60 -14.25
N ALA A 108 -3.97 -12.41 -13.74
CA ALA A 108 -4.76 -11.21 -14.02
C ALA A 108 -4.42 -10.54 -15.38
N GLY A 109 -3.25 -10.79 -15.94
CA GLY A 109 -2.80 -10.14 -17.19
C GLY A 109 -2.27 -8.71 -17.01
N ALA A 110 -2.00 -8.26 -15.80
CA ALA A 110 -1.30 -7.02 -15.51
C ALA A 110 0.21 -7.16 -15.80
N ARG A 111 0.87 -6.04 -16.14
CA ARG A 111 2.31 -5.99 -16.00
C ARG A 111 2.66 -5.98 -14.52
N PHE A 112 3.45 -6.95 -14.05
CA PHE A 112 3.84 -7.02 -12.65
C PHE A 112 5.36 -6.88 -12.48
N LEU A 113 5.78 -5.80 -11.84
CA LEU A 113 7.16 -5.54 -11.49
C LEU A 113 7.46 -6.17 -10.12
N ARG A 114 8.41 -7.10 -10.10
CA ARG A 114 8.92 -7.76 -8.90
C ARG A 114 10.28 -7.19 -8.54
N VAL A 115 10.62 -7.18 -7.25
CA VAL A 115 11.95 -6.79 -6.79
C VAL A 115 13.02 -7.69 -7.41
N PRO A 116 14.10 -7.13 -8.00
CA PRO A 116 15.16 -7.91 -8.63
C PRO A 116 16.09 -8.53 -7.58
N TRP A 117 15.69 -9.68 -7.02
CA TRP A 117 16.48 -10.42 -6.05
C TRP A 117 17.61 -11.20 -6.72
N ALA A 118 18.79 -11.24 -6.09
CA ALA A 118 19.87 -12.17 -6.37
C ALA A 118 20.64 -12.47 -5.08
N ALA A 119 21.18 -13.70 -4.96
CA ALA A 119 21.81 -14.18 -3.74
C ALA A 119 23.05 -13.37 -3.31
N ASP A 120 23.76 -12.81 -4.27
CA ASP A 120 24.98 -12.01 -4.09
C ASP A 120 24.75 -10.50 -4.19
N ARG A 121 23.51 -10.06 -4.43
CA ARG A 121 23.20 -8.64 -4.55
C ARG A 121 22.83 -8.05 -3.20
N PRO A 122 23.48 -6.96 -2.75
CA PRO A 122 23.06 -6.21 -1.57
C PRO A 122 21.65 -5.63 -1.73
N ALA A 123 20.89 -5.56 -0.63
CA ALA A 123 19.51 -5.07 -0.63
C ALA A 123 19.39 -3.63 -1.18
N HIS A 124 20.35 -2.75 -0.87
CA HIS A 124 20.35 -1.37 -1.37
C HIS A 124 20.56 -1.27 -2.89
N GLU A 125 21.33 -2.18 -3.49
CA GLU A 125 21.48 -2.25 -4.95
C GLU A 125 20.19 -2.75 -5.60
N ALA A 126 19.55 -3.77 -5.01
CA ALA A 126 18.25 -4.24 -5.47
C ALA A 126 17.18 -3.15 -5.40
N ALA A 127 17.17 -2.36 -4.32
CA ALA A 127 16.27 -1.23 -4.18
C ALA A 127 16.50 -0.16 -5.25
N ALA A 128 17.75 0.18 -5.55
CA ALA A 128 18.09 1.16 -6.58
C ALA A 128 17.69 0.68 -8.00
N LEU A 129 17.91 -0.58 -8.32
CA LEU A 129 17.47 -1.17 -9.59
C LEU A 129 15.95 -1.16 -9.70
N TYR A 130 15.27 -1.53 -8.62
CA TYR A 130 13.81 -1.53 -8.60
C TYR A 130 13.23 -0.12 -8.71
N GLU A 131 13.84 0.86 -8.05
CA GLU A 131 13.50 2.28 -8.21
C GLU A 131 13.59 2.72 -9.68
N ALA A 132 14.66 2.35 -10.39
CA ALA A 132 14.83 2.67 -11.80
C ALA A 132 13.73 2.04 -12.67
N ASP A 133 13.36 0.77 -12.42
CA ASP A 133 12.25 0.10 -13.10
C ASP A 133 10.90 0.77 -12.83
N LEU A 134 10.67 1.21 -11.58
CA LEU A 134 9.48 1.95 -11.21
C LEU A 134 9.41 3.31 -11.94
N LEU A 135 10.50 4.06 -11.95
CA LEU A 135 10.60 5.34 -12.66
C LEU A 135 10.33 5.21 -14.15
N ALA A 136 10.84 4.15 -14.77
CA ALA A 136 10.62 3.88 -16.19
C ALA A 136 9.17 3.45 -16.52
N SER A 137 8.40 3.06 -15.51
CA SER A 137 7.09 2.41 -15.69
C SER A 137 5.91 3.25 -15.24
N MET A 138 6.13 4.28 -14.43
CA MET A 138 5.04 5.12 -13.93
C MET A 138 5.11 6.54 -14.48
N GLY A 139 3.95 7.15 -14.60
CA GLY A 139 3.84 8.56 -14.95
C GLY A 139 4.36 9.49 -13.85
N GLY A 140 4.50 10.74 -14.19
CA GLY A 140 4.94 11.77 -13.26
C GLY A 140 4.92 13.16 -13.87
N ASP A 141 5.52 14.09 -13.17
CA ASP A 141 5.71 15.48 -13.60
C ASP A 141 7.17 15.94 -13.31
N ALA A 142 7.48 17.21 -13.52
CA ALA A 142 8.82 17.77 -13.27
C ALA A 142 9.32 17.58 -11.83
N ARG A 143 8.45 17.24 -10.88
CA ARG A 143 8.80 16.98 -9.47
C ARG A 143 9.11 15.51 -9.19
N GLY A 144 8.90 14.59 -10.15
CA GLY A 144 9.21 13.17 -10.04
C GLY A 144 8.03 12.23 -10.35
N PRO A 145 8.18 10.93 -10.05
CA PRO A 145 7.18 9.90 -10.32
C PRO A 145 5.90 10.15 -9.52
N ARG A 146 4.77 9.68 -10.07
CA ARG A 146 3.46 9.80 -9.45
C ARG A 146 2.69 8.49 -9.60
N PRO A 147 2.68 7.64 -8.56
CA PRO A 147 1.83 6.45 -8.54
C PRO A 147 0.36 6.84 -8.64
N ASP A 148 -0.45 6.04 -9.34
CA ASP A 148 -1.89 6.27 -9.36
C ASP A 148 -2.55 5.78 -8.06
N LEU A 149 -2.19 4.58 -7.59
CA LEU A 149 -2.73 4.03 -6.35
C LEU A 149 -1.62 3.37 -5.53
N ILE A 150 -1.62 3.63 -4.23
CA ILE A 150 -0.85 2.86 -3.27
C ILE A 150 -1.82 2.14 -2.34
N LEU A 151 -1.76 0.80 -2.35
CA LEU A 151 -2.36 -0.02 -1.31
C LEU A 151 -1.33 -0.20 -0.20
N ALA A 152 -1.73 0.07 1.03
CA ALA A 152 -0.89 -0.08 2.21
C ALA A 152 -1.62 -0.84 3.32
N GLY A 153 -0.87 -1.44 4.21
CA GLY A 153 -1.36 -1.97 5.48
C GLY A 153 -0.87 -1.12 6.65
N MET A 154 -1.25 -1.53 7.86
CA MET A 154 -0.72 -0.96 9.10
C MET A 154 -0.34 -2.07 10.08
N GLY A 155 0.84 -1.99 10.67
CA GLY A 155 1.28 -2.84 11.77
C GLY A 155 0.61 -2.51 13.09
N GLY A 156 0.71 -3.41 14.08
CA GLY A 156 0.27 -3.14 15.46
C GLY A 156 1.11 -2.11 16.19
N ASP A 157 2.28 -1.81 15.68
CA ASP A 157 3.21 -0.76 16.10
C ASP A 157 3.04 0.56 15.31
N GLY A 158 2.05 0.61 14.41
CA GLY A 158 1.76 1.76 13.59
C GLY A 158 2.69 1.94 12.38
N HIS A 159 3.54 0.94 12.03
CA HIS A 159 4.27 0.99 10.77
C HIS A 159 3.32 0.87 9.57
N THR A 160 3.74 1.37 8.43
CA THR A 160 3.09 1.17 7.14
C THR A 160 4.14 0.92 6.07
N LEU A 161 3.80 0.15 5.01
CA LEU A 161 4.82 -0.34 4.09
C LEU A 161 5.91 -1.06 4.92
N SER A 162 7.19 -0.76 4.71
CA SER A 162 8.26 -1.12 5.65
C SER A 162 8.91 0.10 6.33
N LEU A 163 8.09 1.12 6.63
CA LEU A 163 8.46 2.32 7.38
C LEU A 163 8.15 2.09 8.87
N PHE A 164 9.12 1.57 9.62
CA PHE A 164 8.98 1.18 11.02
C PHE A 164 9.32 2.34 11.97
N PRO A 165 8.71 2.40 13.17
CA PRO A 165 9.12 3.34 14.20
C PRO A 165 10.63 3.27 14.48
N GLY A 166 11.31 4.42 14.43
CA GLY A 166 12.75 4.52 14.66
C GLY A 166 13.64 4.04 13.51
N SER A 167 13.08 3.63 12.38
CA SER A 167 13.83 3.22 11.19
C SER A 167 14.42 4.44 10.46
N GLU A 168 15.63 4.31 9.93
CA GLU A 168 16.26 5.32 9.07
C GLU A 168 15.44 5.61 7.80
N ALA A 169 14.61 4.65 7.36
CA ALA A 169 13.74 4.84 6.21
C ALA A 169 12.72 5.98 6.37
N LEU A 170 12.40 6.37 7.62
CA LEU A 170 11.48 7.47 7.91
C LEU A 170 12.02 8.84 7.47
N ASP A 171 13.34 8.99 7.40
CA ASP A 171 14.02 10.26 7.14
C ASP A 171 14.55 10.37 5.70
N ILE A 172 14.28 9.36 4.85
CA ILE A 172 14.66 9.37 3.45
C ILE A 172 13.82 10.42 2.70
N THR A 173 14.49 11.39 2.08
CA THR A 173 13.85 12.47 1.33
C THR A 173 14.30 12.58 -0.13
N ASP A 174 15.34 11.83 -0.51
CA ASP A 174 16.04 11.91 -1.80
C ASP A 174 15.86 10.68 -2.70
N ARG A 175 15.07 9.70 -2.27
CA ARG A 175 14.77 8.45 -2.99
C ARG A 175 13.29 8.13 -2.94
N TRP A 176 12.82 7.44 -3.97
CA TRP A 176 11.45 6.99 -4.10
C TRP A 176 11.22 5.58 -3.55
N TYR A 177 12.28 4.76 -3.61
CA TYR A 177 12.27 3.40 -3.10
C TYR A 177 13.62 3.08 -2.46
N ALA A 178 13.64 2.45 -1.29
CA ALA A 178 14.86 2.25 -0.52
C ALA A 178 14.90 0.92 0.20
N ALA A 179 16.10 0.48 0.59
CA ALA A 179 16.30 -0.63 1.51
C ALA A 179 16.49 -0.11 2.94
N THR A 180 15.99 -0.87 3.91
CA THR A 180 16.13 -0.59 5.35
C THR A 180 16.28 -1.88 6.15
N GLU A 181 17.07 -1.84 7.21
CA GLU A 181 17.07 -2.87 8.25
C GLU A 181 15.92 -2.66 9.23
N VAL A 182 15.36 -3.77 9.72
CA VAL A 182 14.32 -3.74 10.77
C VAL A 182 14.93 -4.12 12.12
N ALA A 183 15.67 -5.23 12.15
CA ALA A 183 16.39 -5.72 13.31
C ALA A 183 17.49 -6.69 12.87
N ALA A 184 18.51 -6.84 13.69
CA ALA A 184 19.60 -7.77 13.42
C ALA A 184 19.07 -9.20 13.21
N GLY A 185 19.50 -9.85 12.13
CA GLY A 185 19.09 -11.21 11.78
C GLY A 185 17.75 -11.34 11.08
N GLN A 186 17.01 -10.26 10.88
CA GLN A 186 15.82 -10.23 10.05
C GLN A 186 16.19 -9.91 8.59
N PRO A 187 15.43 -10.41 7.60
CA PRO A 187 15.61 -10.00 6.21
C PRO A 187 15.48 -8.48 6.06
N TRP A 188 16.35 -7.90 5.25
CA TRP A 188 16.21 -6.51 4.83
C TRP A 188 14.83 -6.26 4.25
N ARG A 189 14.35 -5.04 4.40
CA ARG A 189 13.11 -4.57 3.75
C ARG A 189 13.46 -3.63 2.62
N LEU A 190 12.71 -3.74 1.55
CA LEU A 190 12.70 -2.75 0.48
C LEU A 190 11.33 -2.06 0.53
N THR A 191 11.30 -0.74 0.43
CA THR A 191 10.06 0.01 0.69
C THR A 191 9.93 1.25 -0.18
N ALA A 192 8.70 1.53 -0.63
CA ALA A 192 8.34 2.87 -1.06
C ALA A 192 8.55 3.86 0.09
N THR A 193 9.08 5.03 -0.21
CA THR A 193 9.37 6.10 0.76
C THR A 193 8.21 7.09 0.87
N TYR A 194 8.22 7.97 1.87
CA TYR A 194 7.24 9.06 1.96
C TYR A 194 7.25 9.98 0.74
N PRO A 195 8.41 10.40 0.19
CA PRO A 195 8.42 11.15 -1.07
C PRO A 195 7.56 10.54 -2.17
N LEU A 196 7.60 9.22 -2.37
CA LEU A 196 6.78 8.54 -3.36
C LEU A 196 5.31 8.48 -2.93
N ALA A 197 5.04 8.06 -1.69
CA ALA A 197 3.70 7.90 -1.18
C ALA A 197 2.90 9.21 -1.18
N HIS A 198 3.53 10.31 -0.80
CA HIS A 198 2.93 11.64 -0.76
C HIS A 198 2.54 12.20 -2.13
N ARG A 199 3.05 11.62 -3.21
CA ARG A 199 2.75 12.03 -4.58
C ARG A 199 1.70 11.19 -5.27
N ALA A 200 1.25 10.10 -4.65
CA ALA A 200 0.23 9.24 -5.24
C ALA A 200 -1.07 9.99 -5.55
N THR A 201 -1.81 9.51 -6.55
CA THR A 201 -3.16 10.04 -6.82
C THR A 201 -4.14 9.64 -5.72
N ALA A 202 -3.94 8.43 -5.13
CA ALA A 202 -4.66 7.99 -3.94
C ALA A 202 -3.84 6.98 -3.14
N VAL A 203 -4.07 6.93 -1.81
CA VAL A 203 -3.53 5.90 -0.91
C VAL A 203 -4.70 5.26 -0.18
N TYR A 204 -4.80 3.92 -0.23
CA TYR A 204 -5.78 3.16 0.54
C TYR A 204 -5.05 2.32 1.58
N VAL A 205 -5.34 2.59 2.86
CA VAL A 205 -4.76 1.85 4.00
C VAL A 205 -5.80 0.86 4.53
N LEU A 206 -5.49 -0.44 4.43
CA LEU A 206 -6.36 -1.53 4.83
C LEU A 206 -5.97 -2.01 6.22
N VAL A 207 -6.87 -1.88 7.20
CA VAL A 207 -6.61 -2.24 8.60
C VAL A 207 -7.74 -3.12 9.15
N SER A 208 -7.41 -4.34 9.56
CA SER A 208 -8.39 -5.30 10.09
C SER A 208 -7.89 -5.93 11.39
N GLY A 209 -8.82 -6.13 12.33
CA GLY A 209 -8.61 -6.86 13.55
C GLY A 209 -8.32 -6.00 14.79
N GLU A 210 -8.78 -6.48 15.94
CA GLU A 210 -8.74 -5.79 17.23
C GLU A 210 -7.29 -5.44 17.67
N SER A 211 -6.31 -6.26 17.34
CA SER A 211 -4.90 -6.01 17.64
C SER A 211 -4.36 -4.71 17.01
N LYS A 212 -5.06 -4.15 16.04
CA LYS A 212 -4.71 -2.89 15.37
C LYS A 212 -5.34 -1.65 16.02
N ALA A 213 -6.37 -1.84 16.86
CA ALA A 213 -7.17 -0.75 17.40
C ALA A 213 -6.34 0.29 18.18
N PRO A 214 -5.39 -0.08 19.07
CA PRO A 214 -4.60 0.93 19.78
C PRO A 214 -3.74 1.79 18.84
N ALA A 215 -3.05 1.15 17.90
CA ALA A 215 -2.21 1.87 16.94
C ALA A 215 -3.04 2.72 15.99
N LEU A 216 -4.19 2.24 15.53
CA LEU A 216 -5.08 3.01 14.66
C LEU A 216 -5.65 4.25 15.39
N ALA A 217 -6.02 4.13 16.66
CA ALA A 217 -6.46 5.26 17.46
C ALA A 217 -5.37 6.32 17.57
N GLU A 218 -4.12 5.91 17.87
CA GLU A 218 -2.98 6.84 17.97
C GLU A 218 -2.63 7.46 16.61
N VAL A 219 -2.70 6.70 15.51
CA VAL A 219 -2.49 7.23 14.15
C VAL A 219 -3.52 8.29 13.80
N LEU A 220 -4.80 8.07 14.08
CA LEU A 220 -5.87 8.98 13.69
C LEU A 220 -6.05 10.15 14.67
N ARG A 221 -5.79 9.93 15.97
CA ARG A 221 -5.89 10.92 17.04
C ARG A 221 -4.63 10.86 17.92
N PRO A 222 -3.49 11.38 17.45
CA PRO A 222 -2.24 11.27 18.18
C PRO A 222 -2.32 11.97 19.53
N THR A 223 -1.79 11.31 20.55
CA THR A 223 -1.67 11.82 21.91
C THR A 223 -0.22 12.15 22.27
N GLY A 224 0.74 11.60 21.54
CA GLY A 224 2.18 11.81 21.72
C GLY A 224 2.76 12.84 20.75
N ASP A 225 3.99 13.29 21.07
CA ASP A 225 4.73 14.28 20.28
C ASP A 225 5.31 13.69 18.97
N GLN A 226 5.50 12.36 18.90
CA GLN A 226 6.05 11.67 17.75
C GLN A 226 4.94 10.88 17.03
N PRO A 227 4.59 11.27 15.81
CA PRO A 227 3.55 10.57 15.06
C PRO A 227 4.03 9.16 14.66
N LEU A 228 3.13 8.18 14.78
CA LEU A 228 3.37 6.85 14.24
C LEU A 228 3.55 6.90 12.71
N PRO A 229 4.38 6.02 12.12
CA PRO A 229 4.72 6.09 10.70
C PRO A 229 3.51 6.15 9.76
N ALA A 230 2.47 5.36 10.01
CA ALA A 230 1.28 5.33 9.16
C ALA A 230 0.55 6.68 9.10
N ARG A 231 0.61 7.50 10.18
CA ARG A 231 0.04 8.85 10.18
C ARG A 231 0.70 9.77 9.16
N ARG A 232 2.01 9.64 9.00
CA ARG A 232 2.78 10.49 8.08
C ARG A 232 2.38 10.34 6.61
N LEU A 233 1.65 9.27 6.24
CA LEU A 233 1.05 9.19 4.90
C LEU A 233 0.11 10.37 4.60
N MET A 234 -0.53 10.97 5.63
CA MET A 234 -1.46 12.10 5.49
C MET A 234 -0.77 13.47 5.46
N GLU A 235 0.56 13.53 5.57
CA GLU A 235 1.32 14.78 5.50
C GLU A 235 1.57 15.25 4.06
N GLY A 236 1.34 14.37 3.09
CA GLY A 236 1.51 14.66 1.67
C GLY A 236 0.26 15.23 1.00
N ALA A 237 0.36 15.43 -0.33
CA ALA A 237 -0.76 15.90 -1.13
C ALA A 237 -1.72 14.76 -1.56
N ALA A 238 -1.30 13.50 -1.40
CA ALA A 238 -2.13 12.35 -1.74
C ALA A 238 -3.32 12.22 -0.78
N PRO A 239 -4.55 12.08 -1.27
CA PRO A 239 -5.69 11.74 -0.43
C PRO A 239 -5.52 10.31 0.13
N VAL A 240 -5.68 10.17 1.45
CA VAL A 240 -5.55 8.89 2.15
C VAL A 240 -6.90 8.44 2.67
N SER A 241 -7.36 7.28 2.20
CA SER A 241 -8.58 6.63 2.71
C SER A 241 -8.21 5.43 3.60
N TRP A 242 -8.70 5.46 4.82
CA TRP A 242 -8.55 4.39 5.81
C TRP A 242 -9.73 3.43 5.70
N LEU A 243 -9.49 2.22 5.24
CA LEU A 243 -10.48 1.16 5.10
C LEU A 243 -10.29 0.21 6.29
N VAL A 244 -11.20 0.26 7.26
CA VAL A 244 -11.04 -0.41 8.54
C VAL A 244 -12.25 -1.28 8.87
N ASP A 245 -12.08 -2.38 9.59
CA ASP A 245 -13.21 -3.10 10.16
C ASP A 245 -13.56 -2.57 11.57
N ARG A 246 -14.72 -2.96 12.09
CA ARG A 246 -15.19 -2.54 13.44
C ARG A 246 -14.21 -2.95 14.53
N ALA A 247 -13.56 -4.11 14.39
CA ALA A 247 -12.59 -4.60 15.36
C ALA A 247 -11.35 -3.69 15.42
N ALA A 248 -10.80 -3.28 14.27
CA ALA A 248 -9.72 -2.31 14.22
C ALA A 248 -10.15 -0.91 14.68
N ALA A 249 -11.42 -0.56 14.45
CA ALA A 249 -11.98 0.74 14.83
C ALA A 249 -12.46 0.81 16.30
N ALA A 250 -12.29 -0.24 17.11
CA ALA A 250 -12.81 -0.29 18.48
C ALA A 250 -12.25 0.80 19.42
N GLY A 251 -11.06 1.34 19.11
CA GLY A 251 -10.46 2.48 19.83
C GLY A 251 -10.90 3.86 19.34
N LEU A 252 -11.78 3.93 18.34
CA LEU A 252 -12.32 5.18 17.82
C LEU A 252 -13.72 5.43 18.41
N ASP A 253 -13.94 6.61 18.98
CA ASP A 253 -15.29 7.03 19.38
C ASP A 253 -16.11 7.26 18.11
N LEU A 254 -16.77 6.19 17.66
CA LEU A 254 -17.65 6.24 16.50
C LEU A 254 -19.02 6.80 16.93
N PRO A 255 -19.63 7.71 16.12
CA PRO A 255 -20.95 8.24 16.42
C PRO A 255 -22.06 7.19 16.29
#